data_929d3cef443d9ee9b09cb8fc8022c819
#
_entry.id   929d3cef443d9ee9b09cb8fc8022c819
#
_cell.length_a   1.000
_cell.length_b   1.000
_cell.length_c   1.000
_cell.angle_alpha   90.00
_cell.angle_beta   90.00
_cell.angle_gamma   90.00
#
_symmetry.space_group_name_H-M   'P 1'
#
loop_
_entity.id
_entity.type
_entity.pdbx_description
1 polymer ?
#
loop_
_entity_poly.entity_id
_entity_poly.type
_entity_poly.pdbx_seq_one_letter_code
_entity_poly.pdbx_strand_id
1 'polypeptide(L)'
;YPLSLHDALPISGLVAFFIVTPFSRTFTPKGSDITYDVSCVPLDWVGSKGLFLGMIVALVAVTIFAKILKKGWVIKLPAGVPPTVAKSFEALIPAAIVMTVFFLINWVFTLTSYGNLHNFIFKILQVPLLKLGNTLPAMVIAYLFFHGFWFFGINGSSVVGAVFNPILKALSVENLDAFKAGQEIPNIITGQFQDMFAT
;
A
#
# COMPACT_ATOMS: atom_id res chain seq x y z
N TYR A 1 3.91 26.71 -5.73
CA TYR A 1 2.76 26.18 -4.96
C TYR A 1 3.25 25.87 -3.57
N PRO A 2 2.77 26.56 -2.52
CA PRO A 2 3.15 26.20 -1.16
C PRO A 2 2.49 24.86 -0.79
N LEU A 3 3.26 23.99 -0.15
CA LEU A 3 2.78 22.73 0.41
C LEU A 3 1.55 23.01 1.29
N SER A 4 0.39 22.57 0.83
CA SER A 4 -0.84 22.66 1.59
C SER A 4 -0.93 21.48 2.56
N LEU A 5 -1.82 21.56 3.54
CA LEU A 5 -2.09 20.43 4.45
C LEU A 5 -2.50 19.16 3.67
N HIS A 6 -3.12 19.33 2.49
CA HIS A 6 -3.45 18.25 1.57
C HIS A 6 -2.23 17.55 0.96
N ASP A 7 -1.11 18.25 0.80
CA ASP A 7 0.13 17.67 0.26
C ASP A 7 0.92 16.93 1.35
N ALA A 8 0.82 17.38 2.60
CA ALA A 8 1.50 16.73 3.73
C ALA A 8 0.96 15.31 4.02
N LEU A 9 -0.33 15.06 3.75
CA LEU A 9 -0.96 13.76 3.99
C LEU A 9 -0.39 12.64 3.11
N PRO A 10 -0.35 12.77 1.74
CA PRO A 10 0.23 11.75 0.87
C PRO A 10 1.73 11.55 1.14
N ILE A 11 2.47 12.64 1.39
CA ILE A 11 3.91 12.58 1.70
C ILE A 11 4.14 11.80 2.98
N SER A 12 3.36 12.07 4.03
CA SER A 12 3.46 11.33 5.30
C SER A 12 3.17 9.83 5.11
N GLY A 13 2.19 9.48 4.28
CA GLY A 13 1.89 8.09 3.91
C GLY A 13 3.03 7.42 3.16
N LEU A 14 3.62 8.11 2.19
CA LEU A 14 4.77 7.61 1.43
C LEU A 14 5.99 7.38 2.32
N VAL A 15 6.33 8.34 3.18
CA VAL A 15 7.44 8.22 4.13
C VAL A 15 7.20 7.07 5.11
N ALA A 16 5.98 6.95 5.64
CA ALA A 16 5.59 5.84 6.51
C ALA A 16 5.76 4.47 5.81
N PHE A 17 5.39 4.36 4.54
CA PHE A 17 5.59 3.16 3.74
C PHE A 17 7.07 2.81 3.61
N PHE A 18 7.93 3.78 3.32
CA PHE A 18 9.38 3.55 3.26
C PHE A 18 9.98 3.19 4.62
N ILE A 19 9.50 3.76 5.73
CA ILE A 19 9.96 3.40 7.08
C ILE A 19 9.74 1.90 7.38
N VAL A 20 8.65 1.31 6.90
CA VAL A 20 8.37 -0.12 7.11
C VAL A 20 8.94 -1.02 6.01
N THR A 21 9.53 -0.46 4.96
CA THR A 21 10.12 -1.21 3.85
C THR A 21 11.55 -1.62 4.20
N PRO A 22 11.94 -2.90 4.10
CA PRO A 22 13.32 -3.31 4.29
C PRO A 22 14.20 -2.84 3.13
N PHE A 23 15.32 -2.17 3.44
CA PHE A 23 16.27 -1.65 2.46
C PHE A 23 17.48 -2.57 2.27
N SER A 24 17.29 -3.86 2.42
CA SER A 24 18.33 -4.86 2.21
C SER A 24 17.76 -6.10 1.56
N ARG A 25 18.58 -6.78 0.78
CA ARG A 25 18.28 -8.08 0.20
C ARG A 25 19.52 -8.95 0.23
N THR A 26 19.34 -10.22 0.58
CA THR A 26 20.36 -11.24 0.42
C THR A 26 20.49 -11.63 -1.05
N PHE A 27 21.71 -11.67 -1.56
CA PHE A 27 22.03 -12.07 -2.93
C PHE A 27 23.12 -13.14 -2.92
N THR A 28 22.86 -14.27 -3.57
CA THR A 28 23.85 -15.33 -3.78
C THR A 28 24.18 -15.37 -5.28
N PRO A 29 25.42 -15.05 -5.69
CA PRO A 29 25.83 -15.12 -7.09
C PRO A 29 25.73 -16.54 -7.63
N LYS A 30 25.42 -16.69 -8.92
CA LYS A 30 25.39 -18.00 -9.58
C LYS A 30 26.77 -18.65 -9.50
N GLY A 31 26.85 -19.87 -8.95
CA GLY A 31 28.09 -20.63 -8.80
C GLY A 31 28.90 -20.29 -7.55
N SER A 32 28.34 -19.57 -6.60
CA SER A 32 28.95 -19.29 -5.28
C SER A 32 28.02 -19.71 -4.17
N ASP A 33 28.58 -20.26 -3.08
CA ASP A 33 27.83 -20.56 -1.85
C ASP A 33 27.83 -19.36 -0.87
N ILE A 34 28.44 -18.24 -1.26
CA ILE A 34 28.56 -17.06 -0.42
C ILE A 34 27.36 -16.14 -0.66
N THR A 35 26.65 -15.84 0.41
CA THR A 35 25.52 -14.92 0.40
C THR A 35 25.95 -13.54 0.88
N TYR A 36 25.60 -12.51 0.13
CA TYR A 36 25.88 -11.11 0.44
C TYR A 36 24.61 -10.39 0.82
N ASP A 37 24.67 -9.54 1.85
CA ASP A 37 23.62 -8.58 2.15
C ASP A 37 23.87 -7.30 1.38
N VAL A 38 22.97 -6.98 0.45
CA VAL A 38 23.08 -5.80 -0.40
C VAL A 38 22.04 -4.77 0.05
N SER A 39 22.52 -3.55 0.37
CA SER A 39 21.65 -2.41 0.65
C SER A 39 21.03 -1.93 -0.65
N CYS A 40 19.72 -2.07 -0.79
CA CYS A 40 18.96 -1.69 -1.99
C CYS A 40 17.50 -1.44 -1.65
N VAL A 41 16.76 -0.84 -2.58
CA VAL A 41 15.29 -0.83 -2.53
C VAL A 41 14.79 -2.06 -3.29
N PRO A 42 14.32 -3.12 -2.61
CA PRO A 42 13.86 -4.31 -3.28
C PRO A 42 12.58 -4.02 -4.08
N LEU A 43 12.64 -4.21 -5.40
CA LEU A 43 11.50 -3.99 -6.30
C LEU A 43 10.28 -4.85 -5.92
N ASP A 44 10.51 -6.03 -5.33
CA ASP A 44 9.44 -6.88 -4.82
C ASP A 44 8.52 -6.14 -3.84
N TRP A 45 9.09 -5.35 -2.92
CA TRP A 45 8.32 -4.66 -1.87
C TRP A 45 7.73 -3.33 -2.30
N VAL A 46 8.27 -2.68 -3.32
CA VAL A 46 7.68 -1.46 -3.90
C VAL A 46 6.80 -1.76 -5.12
N GLY A 47 6.76 -3.02 -5.55
CA GLY A 47 5.90 -3.54 -6.62
C GLY A 47 4.63 -4.23 -6.09
N SER A 48 4.23 -5.33 -6.76
CA SER A 48 3.00 -6.06 -6.48
C SER A 48 2.86 -6.56 -5.04
N LYS A 49 3.96 -7.05 -4.45
CA LYS A 49 3.96 -7.55 -3.07
C LYS A 49 3.77 -6.47 -2.01
N GLY A 50 4.10 -5.22 -2.32
CA GLY A 50 3.92 -4.09 -1.40
C GLY A 50 2.60 -3.35 -1.54
N LEU A 51 1.79 -3.67 -2.54
CA LEU A 51 0.58 -2.92 -2.88
C LEU A 51 -0.43 -2.85 -1.72
N PHE A 52 -0.76 -3.99 -1.12
CA PHE A 52 -1.73 -4.03 -0.01
C PHE A 52 -1.19 -3.34 1.24
N LEU A 53 0.09 -3.54 1.55
CA LEU A 53 0.71 -2.82 2.66
C LEU A 53 0.70 -1.31 2.41
N GLY A 54 1.02 -0.86 1.20
CA GLY A 54 0.99 0.55 0.83
C GLY A 54 -0.39 1.19 1.06
N MET A 55 -1.47 0.50 0.68
CA MET A 55 -2.84 0.98 0.93
C MET A 55 -3.14 1.07 2.44
N ILE A 56 -2.80 0.03 3.21
CA ILE A 56 -3.04 0.01 4.66
C ILE A 56 -2.26 1.13 5.34
N VAL A 57 -0.97 1.27 5.02
CA VAL A 57 -0.10 2.31 5.57
C VAL A 57 -0.64 3.70 5.24
N ALA A 58 -1.06 3.94 3.99
CA ALA A 58 -1.63 5.23 3.59
C ALA A 58 -2.88 5.57 4.39
N LEU A 59 -3.84 4.63 4.52
CA LEU A 59 -5.08 4.83 5.28
C LEU A 59 -4.80 5.09 6.77
N VAL A 60 -3.91 4.31 7.37
CA VAL A 60 -3.56 4.44 8.79
C VAL A 60 -2.80 5.74 9.03
N ALA A 61 -1.82 6.08 8.19
CA ALA A 61 -1.04 7.32 8.30
C ALA A 61 -1.94 8.56 8.23
N VAL A 62 -2.83 8.62 7.22
CA VAL A 62 -3.80 9.72 7.05
C VAL A 62 -4.74 9.81 8.25
N THR A 63 -5.21 8.67 8.76
CA THR A 63 -6.11 8.62 9.92
C THR A 63 -5.42 9.16 11.18
N ILE A 64 -4.18 8.74 11.44
CA ILE A 64 -3.40 9.22 12.60
C ILE A 64 -3.15 10.71 12.46
N PHE A 65 -2.65 11.14 11.29
CA PHE A 65 -2.35 12.54 11.01
C PHE A 65 -3.57 13.44 11.23
N ALA A 66 -4.73 13.07 10.64
CA ALA A 66 -5.96 13.81 10.78
C ALA A 66 -6.48 13.87 12.24
N LYS A 67 -6.35 12.78 13.01
CA LYS A 67 -6.73 12.76 14.42
C LYS A 67 -5.86 13.70 15.26
N ILE A 68 -4.55 13.78 14.99
CA ILE A 68 -3.61 14.65 15.72
C ILE A 68 -3.92 16.12 15.41
N LEU A 69 -4.16 16.44 14.13
CA LEU A 69 -4.58 17.78 13.73
C LEU A 69 -5.86 18.22 14.43
N LYS A 70 -6.90 17.34 14.46
CA LYS A 70 -8.16 17.62 15.15
C LYS A 70 -8.01 17.83 16.65
N LYS A 71 -7.01 17.19 17.29
CA LYS A 71 -6.68 17.42 18.69
C LYS A 71 -5.94 18.75 18.94
N GLY A 72 -5.53 19.44 17.88
CA GLY A 72 -4.78 20.70 17.99
C GLY A 72 -3.33 20.53 18.46
N TRP A 73 -2.76 19.32 18.33
CA TRP A 73 -1.35 19.07 18.63
C TRP A 73 -0.49 19.52 17.45
N VAL A 74 -0.33 20.83 17.36
CA VAL A 74 0.34 21.51 16.26
C VAL A 74 1.21 22.65 16.77
N ILE A 75 2.22 23.03 16.01
CA ILE A 75 3.02 24.22 16.28
C ILE A 75 2.23 25.43 15.79
N LYS A 76 1.78 26.28 16.71
CA LYS A 76 1.11 27.54 16.39
C LYS A 76 2.13 28.65 16.30
N LEU A 77 2.19 29.32 15.16
CA LEU A 77 3.05 30.48 14.97
C LEU A 77 2.31 31.79 15.30
N PRO A 78 3.04 32.87 15.69
CA PRO A 78 2.46 34.17 16.00
C PRO A 78 1.72 34.79 14.82
N ALA A 79 0.81 35.73 15.13
CA ALA A 79 0.14 36.56 14.13
C ALA A 79 1.18 37.39 13.35
N GLY A 80 1.07 37.38 12.00
CA GLY A 80 2.03 38.06 11.10
C GLY A 80 2.89 37.11 10.26
N VAL A 81 2.92 35.83 10.59
CA VAL A 81 3.58 34.82 9.73
C VAL A 81 2.66 34.48 8.53
N PRO A 82 3.21 34.39 7.30
CA PRO A 82 2.42 34.00 6.14
C PRO A 82 1.68 32.68 6.39
N PRO A 83 0.37 32.57 6.01
CA PRO A 83 -0.45 31.39 6.31
C PRO A 83 0.13 30.06 5.76
N THR A 84 0.86 30.13 4.66
CA THR A 84 1.52 28.98 4.04
C THR A 84 2.64 28.40 4.91
N VAL A 85 3.45 29.30 5.52
CA VAL A 85 4.50 28.92 6.45
C VAL A 85 3.90 28.34 7.73
N ALA A 86 2.85 28.99 8.27
CA ALA A 86 2.16 28.51 9.47
C ALA A 86 1.61 27.09 9.28
N LYS A 87 0.95 26.79 8.14
CA LYS A 87 0.44 25.45 7.81
C LYS A 87 1.54 24.40 7.70
N SER A 88 2.71 24.75 7.16
CA SER A 88 3.84 23.83 7.09
C SER A 88 4.35 23.45 8.49
N PHE A 89 4.41 24.40 9.42
CA PHE A 89 4.77 24.12 10.80
C PHE A 89 3.69 23.32 11.56
N GLU A 90 2.41 23.57 11.28
CA GLU A 90 1.31 22.79 11.85
C GLU A 90 1.40 21.30 11.49
N ALA A 91 1.92 20.96 10.31
CA ALA A 91 2.07 19.58 9.85
C ALA A 91 3.23 18.81 10.53
N LEU A 92 4.21 19.49 11.13
CA LEU A 92 5.43 18.85 11.64
C LEU A 92 5.16 17.86 12.77
N ILE A 93 4.39 18.24 13.79
CA ILE A 93 4.09 17.34 14.91
C ILE A 93 3.27 16.12 14.45
N PRO A 94 2.16 16.29 13.68
CA PRO A 94 1.44 15.16 13.12
C PRO A 94 2.32 14.22 12.31
N ALA A 95 3.17 14.75 11.42
CA ALA A 95 4.08 13.95 10.62
C ALA A 95 5.10 13.18 11.48
N ALA A 96 5.73 13.85 12.47
CA ALA A 96 6.67 13.21 13.38
C ALA A 96 6.03 12.06 14.17
N ILE A 97 4.79 12.23 14.64
CA ILE A 97 4.06 11.18 15.35
C ILE A 97 3.76 10.01 14.41
N VAL A 98 3.29 10.27 13.17
CA VAL A 98 3.07 9.21 12.17
C VAL A 98 4.35 8.42 11.93
N MET A 99 5.46 9.08 11.66
CA MET A 99 6.76 8.43 11.44
C MET A 99 7.20 7.60 12.65
N THR A 100 7.05 8.15 13.87
CA THR A 100 7.39 7.43 15.10
C THR A 100 6.53 6.19 15.29
N VAL A 101 5.22 6.27 15.04
CA VAL A 101 4.31 5.12 15.15
C VAL A 101 4.72 4.02 14.16
N PHE A 102 4.98 4.35 12.90
CA PHE A 102 5.38 3.35 11.92
C PHE A 102 6.78 2.79 12.16
N PHE A 103 7.69 3.59 12.70
CA PHE A 103 9.00 3.12 13.16
C PHE A 103 8.84 2.09 14.28
N LEU A 104 8.01 2.36 15.29
CA LEU A 104 7.73 1.43 16.39
C LEU A 104 7.04 0.16 15.89
N ILE A 105 6.08 0.28 14.97
CA ILE A 105 5.44 -0.88 14.35
C ILE A 105 6.50 -1.73 13.62
N ASN A 106 7.33 -1.12 12.79
CA ASN A 106 8.40 -1.84 12.10
C ASN A 106 9.34 -2.54 13.07
N TRP A 107 9.77 -1.84 14.10
CA TRP A 107 10.65 -2.41 15.14
C TRP A 107 10.01 -3.63 15.83
N VAL A 108 8.74 -3.56 16.19
CA VAL A 108 8.01 -4.71 16.78
C VAL A 108 8.00 -5.89 15.80
N PHE A 109 7.77 -5.65 14.50
CA PHE A 109 7.74 -6.72 13.51
C PHE A 109 9.11 -7.36 13.24
N THR A 110 10.23 -6.65 13.46
CA THR A 110 11.57 -7.26 13.41
C THR A 110 11.78 -8.30 14.50
N LEU A 111 11.06 -8.20 15.64
CA LEU A 111 11.12 -9.16 16.74
C LEU A 111 10.23 -10.40 16.52
N THR A 112 9.38 -10.37 15.49
CA THR A 112 8.46 -11.47 15.17
C THR A 112 9.10 -12.45 14.19
N SER A 113 8.54 -13.66 14.08
CA SER A 113 8.95 -14.68 13.10
C SER A 113 8.73 -14.25 11.63
N TYR A 114 8.01 -13.16 11.38
CA TYR A 114 7.81 -12.59 10.04
C TYR A 114 8.98 -11.71 9.60
N GLY A 115 9.79 -11.21 10.54
CA GLY A 115 10.97 -10.37 10.29
C GLY A 115 10.66 -8.93 9.85
N ASN A 116 9.55 -8.69 9.18
CA ASN A 116 9.09 -7.36 8.77
C ASN A 116 7.57 -7.31 8.49
N LEU A 117 7.02 -6.11 8.46
CA LEU A 117 5.59 -5.87 8.24
C LEU A 117 5.14 -6.29 6.83
N HIS A 118 6.01 -6.16 5.81
CA HIS A 118 5.71 -6.60 4.44
C HIS A 118 5.42 -8.10 4.37
N ASN A 119 6.28 -8.92 4.95
CA ASN A 119 6.10 -10.38 4.99
C ASN A 119 4.81 -10.77 5.72
N PHE A 120 4.49 -10.09 6.81
CA PHE A 120 3.27 -10.32 7.56
C PHE A 120 2.04 -10.06 6.71
N ILE A 121 1.91 -8.87 6.15
CA ILE A 121 0.75 -8.49 5.32
C ILE A 121 0.69 -9.35 4.05
N PHE A 122 1.83 -9.61 3.41
CA PHE A 122 1.89 -10.47 2.24
C PHE A 122 1.36 -11.88 2.53
N LYS A 123 1.86 -12.55 3.58
CA LYS A 123 1.47 -13.93 3.89
C LYS A 123 0.04 -14.06 4.43
N ILE A 124 -0.38 -13.14 5.30
CA ILE A 124 -1.68 -13.27 6.00
C ILE A 124 -2.83 -12.66 5.19
N LEU A 125 -2.60 -11.59 4.48
CA LEU A 125 -3.66 -10.87 3.78
C LEU A 125 -3.56 -11.07 2.26
N GLN A 126 -2.43 -10.74 1.65
CA GLN A 126 -2.33 -10.66 0.20
C GLN A 126 -2.41 -12.04 -0.46
N VAL A 127 -1.66 -13.03 0.00
CA VAL A 127 -1.66 -14.38 -0.60
C VAL A 127 -3.06 -15.03 -0.59
N PRO A 128 -3.83 -15.02 0.51
CA PRO A 128 -5.22 -15.51 0.48
C PRO A 128 -6.13 -14.72 -0.47
N LEU A 129 -6.03 -13.39 -0.48
CA LEU A 129 -6.85 -12.54 -1.35
C LEU A 129 -6.54 -12.77 -2.84
N LEU A 130 -5.27 -12.90 -3.21
CA LEU A 130 -4.88 -13.19 -4.60
C LEU A 130 -5.40 -14.56 -5.04
N LYS A 131 -5.29 -15.58 -4.19
CA LYS A 131 -5.83 -16.92 -4.48
C LYS A 131 -7.35 -16.91 -4.67
N LEU A 132 -8.08 -16.15 -3.87
CA LEU A 132 -9.52 -15.98 -4.02
C LEU A 132 -9.86 -15.20 -5.30
N GLY A 133 -9.16 -14.09 -5.56
CA GLY A 133 -9.41 -13.22 -6.71
C GLY A 133 -9.11 -13.87 -8.07
N ASN A 134 -8.19 -14.84 -8.13
CA ASN A 134 -7.84 -15.57 -9.34
C ASN A 134 -8.75 -16.78 -9.61
N THR A 135 -10.02 -16.69 -9.21
CA THR A 135 -10.99 -17.78 -9.45
C THR A 135 -12.23 -17.25 -10.14
N LEU A 136 -12.76 -18.03 -11.09
CA LEU A 136 -14.01 -17.70 -11.78
C LEU A 136 -15.20 -17.52 -10.82
N PRO A 137 -15.41 -18.38 -9.81
CA PRO A 137 -16.48 -18.17 -8.83
C PRO A 137 -16.40 -16.85 -8.09
N ALA A 138 -15.19 -16.42 -7.67
CA ALA A 138 -15.02 -15.14 -6.99
C ALA A 138 -15.39 -13.97 -7.91
N MET A 139 -15.04 -14.06 -9.19
CA MET A 139 -15.41 -13.05 -10.18
C MET A 139 -16.92 -12.98 -10.37
N VAL A 140 -17.59 -14.14 -10.53
CA VAL A 140 -19.04 -14.20 -10.66
C VAL A 140 -19.75 -13.59 -9.44
N ILE A 141 -19.30 -13.92 -8.23
CA ILE A 141 -19.84 -13.37 -6.99
C ILE A 141 -19.64 -11.85 -6.94
N ALA A 142 -18.45 -11.36 -7.31
CA ALA A 142 -18.17 -9.93 -7.33
C ALA A 142 -19.10 -9.18 -8.28
N TYR A 143 -19.34 -9.70 -9.48
CA TYR A 143 -20.27 -9.11 -10.44
C TYR A 143 -21.73 -9.19 -10.01
N LEU A 144 -22.10 -10.24 -9.31
CA LEU A 144 -23.43 -10.35 -8.73
C LEU A 144 -23.68 -9.26 -7.68
N PHE A 145 -22.70 -9.00 -6.82
CA PHE A 145 -22.76 -7.86 -5.89
C PHE A 145 -22.70 -6.52 -6.61
N PHE A 146 -21.86 -6.40 -7.64
CA PHE A 146 -21.75 -5.18 -8.45
C PHE A 146 -23.11 -4.78 -9.02
N HIS A 147 -23.79 -5.67 -9.72
CA HIS A 147 -25.11 -5.42 -10.28
C HIS A 147 -26.20 -5.32 -9.22
N GLY A 148 -26.10 -6.12 -8.13
CA GLY A 148 -27.01 -6.04 -7.01
C GLY A 148 -27.04 -4.67 -6.35
N PHE A 149 -25.87 -4.04 -6.15
CA PHE A 149 -25.79 -2.68 -5.61
C PHE A 149 -26.42 -1.64 -6.53
N TRP A 150 -26.24 -1.79 -7.84
CA TRP A 150 -26.91 -0.92 -8.82
C TRP A 150 -28.42 -1.02 -8.75
N PHE A 151 -28.95 -2.21 -8.53
CA PHE A 151 -30.39 -2.39 -8.32
C PHE A 151 -30.93 -1.57 -7.13
N PHE A 152 -30.16 -1.40 -6.07
CA PHE A 152 -30.51 -0.57 -4.92
C PHE A 152 -30.11 0.91 -5.07
N GLY A 153 -29.68 1.35 -6.24
CA GLY A 153 -29.27 2.73 -6.49
C GLY A 153 -27.89 3.08 -5.90
N ILE A 154 -27.12 2.10 -5.44
CA ILE A 154 -25.76 2.27 -4.93
C ILE A 154 -24.78 2.04 -6.09
N ASN A 155 -23.76 2.89 -6.23
CA ASN A 155 -22.74 2.70 -7.22
C ASN A 155 -21.90 1.43 -6.92
N GLY A 156 -22.29 0.31 -7.55
CA GLY A 156 -21.66 -1.00 -7.36
C GLY A 156 -20.18 -1.00 -7.75
N SER A 157 -19.78 -0.24 -8.79
CA SER A 157 -18.37 -0.15 -9.19
C SER A 157 -17.50 0.50 -8.11
N SER A 158 -18.00 1.49 -7.40
CA SER A 158 -17.25 2.11 -6.30
C SER A 158 -17.11 1.18 -5.09
N VAL A 159 -18.16 0.43 -4.74
CA VAL A 159 -18.15 -0.46 -3.57
C VAL A 159 -17.34 -1.72 -3.84
N VAL A 160 -17.70 -2.47 -4.88
CA VAL A 160 -17.03 -3.73 -5.23
C VAL A 160 -15.64 -3.48 -5.75
N GLY A 161 -15.46 -2.43 -6.58
CA GLY A 161 -14.18 -2.04 -7.14
C GLY A 161 -13.17 -1.62 -6.07
N ALA A 162 -13.59 -1.02 -4.97
CA ALA A 162 -12.69 -0.69 -3.86
C ALA A 162 -11.97 -1.93 -3.29
N VAL A 163 -12.61 -3.09 -3.33
CA VAL A 163 -12.03 -4.37 -2.86
C VAL A 163 -11.37 -5.15 -3.99
N PHE A 164 -12.05 -5.29 -5.13
CA PHE A 164 -11.60 -6.15 -6.23
C PHE A 164 -10.52 -5.53 -7.11
N ASN A 165 -10.59 -4.24 -7.42
CA ASN A 165 -9.62 -3.60 -8.31
C ASN A 165 -8.16 -3.69 -7.79
N PRO A 166 -7.86 -3.52 -6.49
CA PRO A 166 -6.52 -3.75 -5.97
C PRO A 166 -6.03 -5.19 -6.18
N ILE A 167 -6.92 -6.18 -5.99
CA ILE A 167 -6.59 -7.60 -6.19
C ILE A 167 -6.26 -7.87 -7.65
N LEU A 168 -7.14 -7.46 -8.56
CA LEU A 168 -6.96 -7.67 -10.00
C LEU A 168 -5.73 -6.94 -10.55
N LYS A 169 -5.44 -5.72 -10.05
CA LYS A 169 -4.22 -5.00 -10.39
C LYS A 169 -2.97 -5.72 -9.91
N ALA A 170 -2.99 -6.26 -8.69
CA ALA A 170 -1.85 -7.02 -8.17
C ALA A 170 -1.58 -8.28 -9.02
N LEU A 171 -2.63 -9.02 -9.43
CA LEU A 171 -2.52 -10.15 -10.34
C LEU A 171 -1.97 -9.74 -11.72
N SER A 172 -2.37 -8.57 -12.24
CA SER A 172 -1.84 -8.02 -13.48
C SER A 172 -0.34 -7.70 -13.39
N VAL A 173 0.09 -7.12 -12.27
CA VAL A 173 1.52 -6.80 -12.05
C VAL A 173 2.33 -8.09 -11.87
N GLU A 174 1.80 -9.08 -11.17
CA GLU A 174 2.44 -10.40 -11.03
C GLU A 174 2.65 -11.07 -12.40
N ASN A 175 1.66 -10.99 -13.30
CA ASN A 175 1.79 -11.45 -14.69
C ASN A 175 2.88 -10.69 -15.45
N LEU A 176 2.93 -9.36 -15.29
CA LEU A 176 3.95 -8.54 -15.95
C LEU A 176 5.35 -8.89 -15.45
N ASP A 177 5.50 -9.14 -14.16
CA ASP A 177 6.79 -9.53 -13.57
C ASP A 177 7.23 -10.92 -14.06
N ALA A 178 6.30 -11.89 -14.14
CA ALA A 178 6.57 -13.21 -14.73
C ALA A 178 6.98 -13.10 -16.20
N PHE A 179 6.26 -12.31 -16.99
CA PHE A 179 6.58 -12.07 -18.41
C PHE A 179 7.97 -11.47 -18.58
N LYS A 180 8.34 -10.45 -17.80
CA LYS A 180 9.69 -9.84 -17.82
C LYS A 180 10.78 -10.82 -17.42
N ALA A 181 10.46 -11.78 -16.56
CA ALA A 181 11.37 -12.84 -16.14
C ALA A 181 11.47 -14.00 -17.16
N GLY A 182 10.72 -13.94 -18.28
CA GLY A 182 10.64 -15.03 -19.27
C GLY A 182 9.93 -16.28 -18.76
N GLN A 183 9.06 -16.14 -17.76
CA GLN A 183 8.25 -17.20 -17.17
C GLN A 183 6.84 -17.20 -17.73
N GLU A 184 6.14 -18.33 -17.61
CA GLU A 184 4.72 -18.41 -17.97
C GLU A 184 3.87 -17.50 -17.06
N ILE A 185 2.85 -16.91 -17.65
CA ILE A 185 1.91 -16.01 -16.97
C ILE A 185 1.03 -16.82 -16.00
N PRO A 186 1.12 -16.59 -14.67
CA PRO A 186 0.45 -17.44 -13.70
C PRO A 186 -1.05 -17.17 -13.53
N ASN A 187 -1.55 -16.00 -13.93
CA ASN A 187 -2.91 -15.57 -13.62
C ASN A 187 -3.72 -15.32 -14.90
N ILE A 188 -4.89 -15.96 -15.01
CA ILE A 188 -5.84 -15.75 -16.12
C ILE A 188 -6.75 -14.55 -15.79
N ILE A 189 -7.31 -14.55 -14.59
CA ILE A 189 -8.27 -13.52 -14.16
C ILE A 189 -7.51 -12.33 -13.55
N THR A 190 -7.42 -11.26 -14.33
CA THR A 190 -6.66 -10.04 -14.00
C THR A 190 -7.50 -8.80 -14.33
N GLY A 191 -6.95 -7.61 -14.12
CA GLY A 191 -7.57 -6.36 -14.55
C GLY A 191 -7.83 -6.32 -16.05
N GLN A 192 -6.90 -6.82 -16.87
CA GLN A 192 -7.09 -6.89 -18.32
C GLN A 192 -8.24 -7.83 -18.69
N PHE A 193 -8.40 -8.97 -18.00
CA PHE A 193 -9.54 -9.85 -18.21
C PHE A 193 -10.85 -9.11 -17.88
N GLN A 194 -10.90 -8.36 -16.80
CA GLN A 194 -12.05 -7.54 -16.44
C GLN A 194 -12.37 -6.52 -17.53
N ASP A 195 -11.37 -5.78 -17.99
CA ASP A 195 -11.54 -4.73 -19.00
C ASP A 195 -12.03 -5.28 -20.36
N MET A 196 -11.68 -6.54 -20.68
CA MET A 196 -12.06 -7.19 -21.95
C MET A 196 -13.43 -7.85 -21.92
N PHE A 197 -13.82 -8.45 -20.79
CA PHE A 197 -14.96 -9.37 -20.74
C PHE A 197 -16.09 -8.96 -19.80
N ALA A 198 -15.89 -7.92 -19.01
CA ALA A 198 -16.81 -7.61 -17.92
C ALA A 198 -17.19 -6.11 -17.83
N THR A 199 -17.03 -5.36 -18.91
CA THR A 199 -17.50 -3.96 -19.07
C THR A 199 -18.88 -3.89 -19.71
#